data_3884890ef2e3e25104244f08a23408d2
#
_entry.id   3884890ef2e3e25104244f08a23408d2
#
_cell.length_a   1.000
_cell.length_b   1.000
_cell.length_c   1.000
_cell.angle_alpha   90.00
_cell.angle_beta   90.00
_cell.angle_gamma   90.00
#
_symmetry.space_group_name_H-M   'P 1'
#
loop_
_entity.id
_entity.type
_entity.pdbx_description
1 polymer ?
#
loop_
_entity_poly.entity_id
_entity_poly.type
_entity_poly.pdbx_seq_one_letter_code
_entity_poly.pdbx_strand_id
1 'polypeptide(L)'
;AGWMGVAAVALLTPCALLLASTREAQHAPQAPAVAPIPLIERVRTALSQHNIDGLNIEQRDGEITVHGMAPTAMESLSVQRDLRNVSPRVRVDMPAAPEVVENLRESMQEPGLSISYLGDNRFSVSGAAQQPDRVRAVVDRVRGDLGVNVKDIALNVRRANQDGKLDANSVLSVDELHYVESPDGTKRFLAAQH
;
A
#
# COMPACT_ATOMS: atom_id res chain seq x y z
N ALA A 1 22.60 -93.00 12.90
CA ALA A 1 21.98 -93.23 14.24
C ALA A 1 20.99 -92.14 14.50
N GLY A 2 19.73 -92.17 14.39
CA GLY A 2 18.81 -93.17 14.85
C GLY A 2 17.63 -92.40 15.45
N TRP A 3 16.53 -92.79 14.94
CA TRP A 3 15.22 -93.02 15.54
C TRP A 3 14.27 -91.85 15.66
N MET A 4 13.19 -91.82 14.86
CA MET A 4 11.90 -92.54 15.02
C MET A 4 11.03 -92.05 16.20
N GLY A 5 9.79 -91.70 15.87
CA GLY A 5 8.62 -91.66 16.70
C GLY A 5 7.64 -90.65 16.09
N VAL A 6 6.76 -91.00 15.27
CA VAL A 6 5.47 -91.68 15.20
C VAL A 6 4.42 -91.20 16.17
N ALA A 7 3.32 -90.85 15.58
CA ALA A 7 1.92 -90.95 16.01
C ALA A 7 1.43 -89.77 16.88
N ALA A 8 0.25 -89.33 16.84
CA ALA A 8 -1.03 -89.69 16.21
C ALA A 8 -2.01 -88.54 16.36
N VAL A 9 -2.82 -88.32 15.39
CA VAL A 9 -4.31 -88.25 15.41
C VAL A 9 -4.97 -87.58 16.60
N ALA A 10 -5.68 -86.54 16.29
CA ALA A 10 -7.09 -86.41 16.69
C ALA A 10 -7.76 -85.19 16.04
N LEU A 11 -8.53 -85.45 15.08
CA LEU A 11 -9.83 -84.86 14.80
C LEU A 11 -10.46 -84.13 15.98
N LEU A 12 -10.86 -82.90 15.74
CA LEU A 12 -12.13 -82.37 16.20
C LEU A 12 -12.33 -80.99 15.54
N THR A 13 -13.12 -81.00 14.48
CA THR A 13 -13.94 -79.84 14.11
C THR A 13 -14.99 -79.61 15.19
N PRO A 14 -15.21 -78.36 15.58
CA PRO A 14 -16.51 -77.84 15.30
C PRO A 14 -16.56 -76.32 14.98
N CYS A 15 -17.50 -76.05 14.09
CA CYS A 15 -18.36 -74.86 14.04
C CYS A 15 -17.78 -73.55 14.60
N ALA A 16 -17.09 -72.84 13.83
CA ALA A 16 -16.95 -71.42 14.06
C ALA A 16 -18.10 -70.67 13.40
N LEU A 17 -18.98 -70.21 14.18
CA LEU A 17 -19.96 -69.16 13.87
C LEU A 17 -19.24 -67.99 13.19
N LEU A 18 -19.56 -67.80 11.93
CA LEU A 18 -19.32 -66.56 11.21
C LEU A 18 -20.14 -65.44 11.86
N LEU A 19 -19.57 -64.81 12.85
CA LEU A 19 -19.99 -63.45 13.20
C LEU A 19 -19.33 -62.51 12.16
N ALA A 20 -20.04 -62.38 11.05
CA ALA A 20 -19.84 -61.26 10.18
C ALA A 20 -20.21 -59.97 10.97
N SER A 21 -19.22 -59.46 11.69
CA SER A 21 -19.26 -58.08 12.16
C SER A 21 -19.19 -57.21 10.93
N THR A 22 -20.35 -56.91 10.36
CA THR A 22 -20.53 -55.77 9.52
C THR A 22 -20.15 -54.55 10.36
N ARG A 23 -18.88 -54.21 10.33
CA ARG A 23 -18.49 -52.85 10.65
C ARG A 23 -19.14 -51.98 9.59
N GLU A 24 -20.33 -51.55 9.89
CA GLU A 24 -20.85 -50.32 9.33
C GLU A 24 -19.82 -49.28 9.68
N ALA A 25 -18.95 -49.00 8.70
CA ALA A 25 -18.12 -47.82 8.73
C ALA A 25 -19.12 -46.67 8.86
N GLN A 26 -19.34 -46.23 10.12
CA GLN A 26 -19.99 -44.96 10.41
C GLN A 26 -19.19 -43.95 9.58
N HIS A 27 -19.75 -43.60 8.42
CA HIS A 27 -19.44 -42.37 7.74
C HIS A 27 -19.80 -41.28 8.73
N ALA A 28 -18.87 -40.91 9.61
CA ALA A 28 -18.96 -39.64 10.28
C ALA A 28 -19.16 -38.60 9.16
N PRO A 29 -20.18 -37.75 9.26
CA PRO A 29 -20.41 -36.71 8.26
C PRO A 29 -19.11 -35.92 8.18
N GLN A 30 -18.36 -36.09 7.07
CA GLN A 30 -17.24 -35.24 6.77
C GLN A 30 -17.79 -33.83 6.78
N ALA A 31 -17.40 -33.04 7.80
CA ALA A 31 -17.66 -31.63 7.80
C ALA A 31 -17.22 -31.07 6.43
N PRO A 32 -18.08 -30.30 5.77
CA PRO A 32 -17.76 -29.79 4.44
C PRO A 32 -16.37 -29.17 4.50
N ALA A 33 -15.44 -29.66 3.69
CA ALA A 33 -14.11 -29.11 3.60
C ALA A 33 -14.27 -27.65 3.18
N VAL A 34 -14.07 -26.73 4.12
CA VAL A 34 -14.10 -25.30 3.85
C VAL A 34 -13.06 -25.05 2.77
N ALA A 35 -13.49 -24.65 1.58
CA ALA A 35 -12.60 -24.34 0.49
C ALA A 35 -11.55 -23.31 0.96
N PRO A 36 -10.27 -23.51 0.65
CA PRO A 36 -9.22 -22.59 1.10
C PRO A 36 -9.51 -21.19 0.56
N ILE A 37 -9.52 -20.21 1.45
CA ILE A 37 -9.74 -18.80 1.11
C ILE A 37 -8.68 -18.38 0.08
N PRO A 38 -9.07 -17.83 -1.08
CA PRO A 38 -8.13 -17.36 -2.10
C PRO A 38 -7.12 -16.38 -1.53
N LEU A 39 -5.86 -16.44 -2.01
CA LEU A 39 -4.78 -15.57 -1.50
C LEU A 39 -5.15 -14.09 -1.58
N ILE A 40 -5.80 -13.67 -2.67
CA ILE A 40 -6.23 -12.28 -2.86
C ILE A 40 -7.19 -11.80 -1.76
N GLU A 41 -8.11 -12.65 -1.31
CA GLU A 41 -9.05 -12.30 -0.24
C GLU A 41 -8.34 -12.20 1.12
N ARG A 42 -7.34 -13.03 1.37
CA ARG A 42 -6.51 -12.95 2.56
C ARG A 42 -5.69 -11.64 2.57
N VAL A 43 -5.18 -11.23 1.41
CA VAL A 43 -4.46 -9.96 1.23
C VAL A 43 -5.41 -8.78 1.47
N ARG A 44 -6.62 -8.80 0.90
CA ARG A 44 -7.63 -7.75 1.13
C ARG A 44 -8.01 -7.62 2.60
N THR A 45 -8.22 -8.75 3.27
CA THR A 45 -8.52 -8.77 4.71
C THR A 45 -7.37 -8.19 5.53
N ALA A 46 -6.12 -8.52 5.20
CA ALA A 46 -4.97 -7.94 5.89
C ALA A 46 -4.86 -6.42 5.65
N LEU A 47 -5.08 -5.97 4.40
CA LEU A 47 -5.03 -4.54 4.04
C LEU A 47 -6.17 -3.73 4.68
N SER A 48 -7.34 -4.32 4.91
CA SER A 48 -8.45 -3.60 5.54
C SER A 48 -8.19 -3.21 7.00
N GLN A 49 -7.17 -3.77 7.63
CA GLN A 49 -6.72 -3.39 8.97
C GLN A 49 -5.88 -2.11 8.96
N HIS A 50 -5.39 -1.72 7.78
CA HIS A 50 -4.64 -0.49 7.57
C HIS A 50 -5.56 0.54 6.91
N ASN A 51 -5.72 1.69 7.53
CA ASN A 51 -6.55 2.76 7.00
C ASN A 51 -5.77 3.58 5.95
N ILE A 52 -5.39 2.93 4.83
CA ILE A 52 -4.64 3.53 3.73
C ILE A 52 -5.50 3.54 2.49
N ASP A 53 -5.75 4.74 1.96
CA ASP A 53 -6.50 4.95 0.74
C ASP A 53 -5.63 4.78 -0.52
N GLY A 54 -6.27 4.48 -1.65
CA GLY A 54 -5.61 4.44 -2.95
C GLY A 54 -4.75 3.20 -3.19
N LEU A 55 -4.91 2.12 -2.40
CA LEU A 55 -4.21 0.86 -2.64
C LEU A 55 -4.75 0.15 -3.88
N ASN A 56 -3.83 -0.34 -4.72
CA ASN A 56 -4.13 -1.16 -5.87
C ASN A 56 -3.51 -2.55 -5.71
N ILE A 57 -4.26 -3.59 -6.03
CA ILE A 57 -3.83 -4.98 -5.93
C ILE A 57 -3.78 -5.56 -7.34
N GLU A 58 -2.60 -5.89 -7.80
CA GLU A 58 -2.36 -6.57 -9.08
C GLU A 58 -2.03 -8.04 -8.82
N GLN A 59 -2.70 -8.94 -9.55
CA GLN A 59 -2.38 -10.36 -9.53
C GLN A 59 -1.88 -10.79 -10.92
N ARG A 60 -0.66 -11.33 -10.96
CA ARG A 60 -0.06 -11.84 -12.17
C ARG A 60 0.71 -13.13 -11.87
N ASP A 61 0.47 -14.18 -12.64
CA ASP A 61 1.17 -15.47 -12.54
C ASP A 61 1.20 -16.12 -11.14
N GLY A 62 0.15 -15.87 -10.34
CA GLY A 62 0.04 -16.38 -8.97
C GLY A 62 0.82 -15.59 -7.92
N GLU A 63 1.52 -14.52 -8.32
CA GLU A 63 2.06 -13.49 -7.43
C GLU A 63 1.05 -12.35 -7.26
N ILE A 64 1.04 -11.73 -6.11
CA ILE A 64 0.24 -10.54 -5.83
C ILE A 64 1.19 -9.39 -5.53
N THR A 65 1.00 -8.27 -6.22
CA THR A 65 1.70 -7.03 -5.92
C THR A 65 0.69 -6.00 -5.41
N VAL A 66 1.01 -5.40 -4.28
CA VAL A 66 0.22 -4.30 -3.69
C VAL A 66 0.97 -3.01 -3.97
N HIS A 67 0.31 -2.10 -4.67
CA HIS A 67 0.81 -0.78 -5.01
C HIS A 67 0.05 0.29 -4.26
N GLY A 68 0.71 1.40 -3.96
CA GLY A 68 0.10 2.55 -3.33
C GLY A 68 1.09 3.45 -2.63
N MET A 69 0.58 4.33 -1.78
CA MET A 69 1.39 5.27 -1.02
C MET A 69 1.04 5.17 0.46
N ALA A 70 2.03 4.90 1.30
CA ALA A 70 1.82 4.93 2.74
C ALA A 70 1.93 6.37 3.25
N PRO A 71 1.00 6.83 4.13
CA PRO A 71 1.10 8.15 4.75
C PRO A 71 2.38 8.34 5.56
N THR A 72 2.91 7.27 6.14
CA THR A 72 4.14 7.28 6.93
C THR A 72 5.04 6.07 6.63
N ALA A 73 6.33 6.17 6.92
CA ALA A 73 7.26 5.05 6.80
C ALA A 73 6.90 3.89 7.73
N MET A 74 6.36 4.18 8.92
CA MET A 74 5.93 3.15 9.87
C MET A 74 4.75 2.32 9.33
N GLU A 75 3.79 2.96 8.67
CA GLU A 75 2.67 2.28 8.03
C GLU A 75 3.13 1.43 6.85
N SER A 76 4.05 1.92 6.01
CA SER A 76 4.66 1.13 4.95
C SER A 76 5.29 -0.16 5.49
N LEU A 77 6.11 -0.05 6.55
CA LEU A 77 6.75 -1.19 7.19
C LEU A 77 5.75 -2.14 7.85
N SER A 78 4.68 -1.62 8.46
CA SER A 78 3.62 -2.44 9.06
C SER A 78 2.90 -3.27 8.01
N VAL A 79 2.45 -2.66 6.93
CA VAL A 79 1.81 -3.35 5.80
C VAL A 79 2.73 -4.41 5.21
N GLN A 80 4.00 -4.08 4.98
CA GLN A 80 4.98 -5.04 4.45
C GLN A 80 5.13 -6.27 5.36
N ARG A 81 5.19 -6.06 6.68
CA ARG A 81 5.29 -7.15 7.67
C ARG A 81 4.05 -8.03 7.64
N ASP A 82 2.87 -7.42 7.68
CA ASP A 82 1.62 -8.15 7.76
C ASP A 82 1.35 -8.94 6.48
N LEU A 83 1.62 -8.37 5.32
CA LEU A 83 1.48 -9.07 4.05
C LEU A 83 2.51 -10.19 3.84
N ARG A 84 3.73 -10.05 4.34
CA ARG A 84 4.71 -11.16 4.36
C ARG A 84 4.23 -12.33 5.22
N ASN A 85 3.52 -12.07 6.31
CA ASN A 85 2.91 -13.09 7.16
C ASN A 85 1.75 -13.81 6.44
N VAL A 86 1.05 -13.13 5.54
CA VAL A 86 -0.01 -13.74 4.71
C VAL A 86 0.57 -14.73 3.71
N SER A 87 1.61 -14.34 2.96
CA SER A 87 2.28 -15.21 1.99
C SER A 87 3.59 -14.58 1.47
N PRO A 88 4.65 -15.39 1.24
CA PRO A 88 5.88 -14.92 0.60
C PRO A 88 5.68 -14.56 -0.89
N ARG A 89 4.53 -14.90 -1.49
CA ARG A 89 4.17 -14.55 -2.88
C ARG A 89 3.52 -13.17 -3.00
N VAL A 90 3.44 -12.42 -1.90
CA VAL A 90 2.93 -11.05 -1.89
C VAL A 90 4.11 -10.10 -1.90
N ARG A 91 4.16 -9.23 -2.90
CA ARG A 91 5.11 -8.12 -2.99
C ARG A 91 4.40 -6.83 -2.61
N VAL A 92 5.12 -5.95 -1.97
CA VAL A 92 4.63 -4.64 -1.58
C VAL A 92 5.53 -3.58 -2.19
N ASP A 93 4.95 -2.80 -3.08
CA ASP A 93 5.55 -1.62 -3.70
C ASP A 93 4.80 -0.39 -3.19
N MET A 94 5.19 0.08 -2.02
CA MET A 94 4.50 1.16 -1.30
C MET A 94 5.51 2.09 -0.65
N PRO A 95 6.01 3.10 -1.39
CA PRO A 95 6.85 4.13 -0.81
C PRO A 95 6.07 4.95 0.23
N ALA A 96 6.81 5.59 1.15
CA ALA A 96 6.21 6.49 2.11
C ALA A 96 6.09 7.91 1.53
N ALA A 97 4.94 8.54 1.72
CA ALA A 97 4.67 9.89 1.20
C ALA A 97 5.72 10.94 1.63
N PRO A 98 6.21 10.96 2.88
CA PRO A 98 7.27 11.88 3.29
C PRO A 98 8.57 11.72 2.50
N GLU A 99 8.93 10.48 2.14
CA GLU A 99 10.13 10.21 1.33
C GLU A 99 9.98 10.77 -0.09
N VAL A 100 8.79 10.62 -0.67
CA VAL A 100 8.48 11.18 -2.00
C VAL A 100 8.51 12.72 -1.96
N VAL A 101 7.95 13.33 -0.90
CA VAL A 101 7.99 14.78 -0.70
C VAL A 101 9.43 15.29 -0.61
N GLU A 102 10.29 14.59 0.13
CA GLU A 102 11.69 14.97 0.27
C GLU A 102 12.46 14.81 -1.04
N ASN A 103 12.27 13.69 -1.75
CA ASN A 103 12.85 13.48 -3.07
C ASN A 103 12.44 14.54 -4.09
N LEU A 104 11.18 14.96 -4.08
CA LEU A 104 10.68 16.07 -4.91
C LEU A 104 11.38 17.37 -4.54
N ARG A 105 11.49 17.68 -3.23
CA ARG A 105 12.13 18.90 -2.72
C ARG A 105 13.60 18.97 -3.13
N GLU A 106 14.33 17.88 -2.92
CA GLU A 106 15.75 17.77 -3.28
C GLU A 106 15.96 17.89 -4.80
N SER A 107 15.08 17.26 -5.60
CA SER A 107 15.20 17.29 -7.06
C SER A 107 14.88 18.65 -7.66
N MET A 108 13.92 19.37 -7.07
CA MET A 108 13.52 20.71 -7.56
C MET A 108 14.52 21.80 -7.19
N GLN A 109 15.09 21.74 -5.98
CA GLN A 109 16.07 22.74 -5.45
C GLN A 109 15.52 24.18 -5.49
N GLU A 110 14.22 24.36 -5.36
CA GLU A 110 13.53 25.66 -5.39
C GLU A 110 12.95 25.98 -4.01
N PRO A 111 13.55 26.92 -3.26
CA PRO A 111 13.14 27.18 -1.88
C PRO A 111 11.75 27.82 -1.75
N GLY A 112 11.23 28.38 -2.84
CA GLY A 112 9.90 29.02 -2.86
C GLY A 112 8.74 28.06 -3.10
N LEU A 113 8.99 26.72 -3.12
CA LEU A 113 7.97 25.72 -3.35
C LEU A 113 7.53 25.04 -2.05
N SER A 114 6.23 24.80 -1.95
CA SER A 114 5.59 23.96 -0.96
C SER A 114 5.13 22.68 -1.61
N ILE A 115 5.47 21.53 -1.02
CA ILE A 115 5.10 20.20 -1.51
C ILE A 115 4.33 19.52 -0.39
N SER A 116 3.15 18.99 -0.71
CA SER A 116 2.26 18.34 0.26
C SER A 116 1.67 17.05 -0.30
N TYR A 117 1.56 16.05 0.53
CA TYR A 117 0.76 14.86 0.26
C TYR A 117 -0.69 15.13 0.65
N LEU A 118 -1.62 14.84 -0.26
CA LEU A 118 -3.05 15.12 -0.09
C LEU A 118 -3.88 13.88 0.27
N GLY A 119 -3.23 12.71 0.45
CA GLY A 119 -3.92 11.43 0.56
C GLY A 119 -4.29 10.85 -0.82
N ASP A 120 -4.76 9.60 -0.83
CA ASP A 120 -5.22 8.90 -2.04
C ASP A 120 -4.19 8.98 -3.19
N ASN A 121 -2.90 8.80 -2.87
CA ASN A 121 -1.78 8.82 -3.83
C ASN A 121 -1.64 10.14 -4.61
N ARG A 122 -2.10 11.25 -4.04
CA ARG A 122 -2.07 12.57 -4.67
C ARG A 122 -1.13 13.51 -3.94
N PHE A 123 -0.43 14.33 -4.73
CA PHE A 123 0.46 15.36 -4.22
C PHE A 123 0.08 16.73 -4.78
N SER A 124 0.52 17.77 -4.10
CA SER A 124 0.44 19.16 -4.57
C SER A 124 1.80 19.81 -4.48
N VAL A 125 2.19 20.51 -5.55
CA VAL A 125 3.36 21.36 -5.60
C VAL A 125 2.88 22.78 -5.92
N SER A 126 3.13 23.72 -5.02
CA SER A 126 2.66 25.09 -5.17
C SER A 126 3.74 26.08 -4.75
N GLY A 127 3.63 27.33 -5.24
CA GLY A 127 4.54 28.40 -4.86
C GLY A 127 5.13 29.14 -6.05
N ALA A 128 6.31 29.75 -5.84
CA ALA A 128 7.04 30.47 -6.86
C ALA A 128 8.41 29.84 -7.11
N ALA A 129 8.77 29.64 -8.36
CA ALA A 129 10.04 29.07 -8.80
C ALA A 129 10.74 30.00 -9.79
N GLN A 130 12.05 30.02 -9.76
CA GLN A 130 12.84 30.76 -10.77
C GLN A 130 12.68 30.11 -12.15
N GLN A 131 12.61 28.77 -12.17
CA GLN A 131 12.51 27.97 -13.38
C GLN A 131 11.28 27.02 -13.35
N PRO A 132 10.06 27.53 -13.56
CA PRO A 132 8.84 26.72 -13.51
C PRO A 132 8.83 25.52 -14.48
N ASP A 133 9.48 25.69 -15.65
CA ASP A 133 9.57 24.62 -16.65
C ASP A 133 10.45 23.45 -16.18
N ARG A 134 11.54 23.75 -15.43
CA ARG A 134 12.37 22.74 -14.77
C ARG A 134 11.56 21.99 -13.70
N VAL A 135 10.78 22.71 -12.90
CA VAL A 135 9.91 22.10 -11.89
C VAL A 135 8.93 21.13 -12.54
N ARG A 136 8.31 21.54 -13.65
CA ARG A 136 7.40 20.67 -14.43
C ARG A 136 8.11 19.42 -14.92
N ALA A 137 9.29 19.55 -15.50
CA ALA A 137 10.08 18.42 -15.98
C ALA A 137 10.48 17.44 -14.86
N VAL A 138 10.80 17.95 -13.65
CA VAL A 138 11.07 17.11 -12.48
C VAL A 138 9.83 16.36 -12.04
N VAL A 139 8.66 17.03 -11.97
CA VAL A 139 7.39 16.38 -11.61
C VAL A 139 7.04 15.28 -12.60
N ASP A 140 7.17 15.53 -13.89
CA ASP A 140 6.85 14.53 -14.93
C ASP A 140 7.77 13.31 -14.84
N ARG A 141 9.05 13.51 -14.53
CA ARG A 141 10.01 12.43 -14.27
C ARG A 141 9.60 11.61 -13.05
N VAL A 142 9.38 12.27 -11.92
CA VAL A 142 9.00 11.59 -10.65
C VAL A 142 7.66 10.85 -10.81
N ARG A 143 6.71 11.43 -11.53
CA ARG A 143 5.46 10.74 -11.89
C ARG A 143 5.73 9.47 -12.70
N GLY A 144 6.65 9.51 -13.65
CA GLY A 144 7.06 8.33 -14.42
C GLY A 144 7.74 7.27 -13.57
N ASP A 145 8.64 7.68 -12.67
CA ASP A 145 9.39 6.77 -11.79
C ASP A 145 8.49 6.07 -10.76
N LEU A 146 7.51 6.80 -10.21
CA LEU A 146 6.55 6.26 -9.23
C LEU A 146 5.40 5.47 -9.88
N GLY A 147 5.14 5.68 -11.17
CA GLY A 147 4.17 4.92 -11.95
C GLY A 147 2.80 4.82 -11.29
N VAL A 148 2.36 3.59 -11.03
CA VAL A 148 1.03 3.29 -10.46
C VAL A 148 0.87 3.70 -8.99
N ASN A 149 1.97 4.02 -8.30
CA ASN A 149 1.95 4.45 -6.90
C ASN A 149 1.52 5.91 -6.73
N VAL A 150 1.46 6.69 -7.82
CA VAL A 150 1.00 8.08 -7.83
C VAL A 150 -0.16 8.25 -8.78
N LYS A 151 -1.26 8.75 -8.26
CA LYS A 151 -2.47 9.04 -9.03
C LYS A 151 -2.40 10.39 -9.71
N ASP A 152 -1.93 11.40 -8.98
CA ASP A 152 -1.78 12.76 -9.49
C ASP A 152 -0.77 13.58 -8.70
N ILE A 153 -0.11 14.54 -9.40
CA ILE A 153 0.69 15.60 -8.80
C ILE A 153 0.19 16.94 -9.37
N ALA A 154 -0.61 17.64 -8.59
CA ALA A 154 -1.14 18.95 -8.97
C ALA A 154 -0.04 20.01 -8.92
N LEU A 155 0.13 20.76 -10.01
CA LEU A 155 1.10 21.84 -10.14
C LEU A 155 0.41 23.21 -10.12
N ASN A 156 0.74 24.02 -9.13
CA ASN A 156 0.34 25.42 -9.05
C ASN A 156 1.59 26.29 -8.79
N VAL A 157 2.48 26.33 -9.78
CA VAL A 157 3.78 26.99 -9.68
C VAL A 157 3.79 28.23 -10.59
N ARG A 158 4.17 29.37 -10.00
CA ARG A 158 4.38 30.65 -10.69
C ARG A 158 5.85 30.92 -10.88
N ARG A 159 6.18 31.81 -11.83
CA ARG A 159 7.54 32.31 -11.95
C ARG A 159 7.83 33.29 -10.81
N ALA A 160 8.91 33.09 -10.09
CA ALA A 160 9.42 34.09 -9.18
C ALA A 160 10.01 35.26 -9.96
N ASN A 161 9.77 36.49 -9.52
CA ASN A 161 10.45 37.64 -10.10
C ASN A 161 11.93 37.55 -9.79
N GLN A 162 12.76 38.14 -10.67
CA GLN A 162 14.23 38.08 -10.56
C GLN A 162 14.78 38.61 -9.23
N ASP A 163 14.00 39.42 -8.52
CA ASP A 163 14.39 40.00 -7.21
C ASP A 163 13.92 39.14 -6.03
N GLY A 164 13.32 37.93 -6.25
CA GLY A 164 12.73 37.10 -5.19
C GLY A 164 11.52 37.74 -4.51
N LYS A 165 11.06 38.87 -5.01
CA LYS A 165 9.86 39.56 -4.54
C LYS A 165 8.67 39.02 -5.28
N LEU A 166 7.62 38.67 -4.54
CA LEU A 166 6.30 38.44 -5.11
C LEU A 166 5.87 39.71 -5.85
N ASP A 167 5.22 39.60 -7.02
CA ASP A 167 4.64 40.77 -7.66
C ASP A 167 3.78 41.52 -6.68
N ALA A 168 3.99 42.85 -6.62
CA ALA A 168 3.30 43.73 -5.70
C ALA A 168 1.76 43.71 -5.80
N ASN A 169 1.25 43.00 -6.81
CA ASN A 169 -0.19 42.79 -7.05
C ASN A 169 -0.71 41.41 -6.60
N SER A 170 0.11 40.54 -5.98
CA SER A 170 -0.41 39.30 -5.44
C SER A 170 -1.14 39.56 -4.12
N VAL A 171 -2.47 39.50 -4.17
CA VAL A 171 -3.34 39.53 -3.01
C VAL A 171 -3.39 38.14 -2.41
N LEU A 172 -2.82 37.98 -1.22
CA LEU A 172 -3.02 36.75 -0.42
C LEU A 172 -4.35 36.93 0.34
N SER A 173 -5.37 36.21 -0.10
CA SER A 173 -6.62 36.07 0.66
C SER A 173 -6.48 34.89 1.62
N VAL A 174 -6.35 35.17 2.90
CA VAL A 174 -6.52 34.17 3.97
C VAL A 174 -7.85 34.54 4.61
N ASP A 175 -8.77 33.60 4.72
CA ASP A 175 -10.22 33.70 5.00
C ASP A 175 -10.81 34.98 5.62
N GLU A 176 -10.03 35.89 6.24
CA GLU A 176 -10.51 37.14 6.81
C GLU A 176 -9.45 38.26 6.81
N LEU A 177 -8.24 38.03 6.29
CA LEU A 177 -7.15 39.02 6.31
C LEU A 177 -6.63 39.26 4.89
N HIS A 178 -6.90 40.46 4.37
CA HIS A 178 -6.28 40.94 3.15
C HIS A 178 -5.02 41.74 3.51
N TYR A 179 -3.91 41.38 2.87
CA TYR A 179 -2.67 42.14 3.09
C TYR A 179 -2.11 42.57 1.74
N VAL A 180 -1.72 43.81 1.67
CA VAL A 180 -1.09 44.43 0.50
C VAL A 180 0.32 44.82 0.87
N GLU A 181 1.29 44.37 0.09
CA GLU A 181 2.68 44.81 0.21
C GLU A 181 2.95 45.93 -0.78
N SER A 182 3.36 47.09 -0.27
CA SER A 182 3.75 48.23 -1.09
C SER A 182 5.17 48.05 -1.66
N PRO A 183 5.54 48.73 -2.77
CA PRO A 183 6.87 48.61 -3.38
C PRO A 183 8.05 49.00 -2.46
N ASP A 184 7.78 49.70 -1.36
CA ASP A 184 8.74 50.07 -0.34
C ASP A 184 8.93 48.98 0.76
N GLY A 185 8.27 47.81 0.62
CA GLY A 185 8.32 46.70 1.58
C GLY A 185 7.36 46.87 2.76
N THR A 186 6.53 47.92 2.78
CA THR A 186 5.55 48.12 3.86
C THR A 186 4.36 47.19 3.67
N LYS A 187 4.03 46.42 4.71
CA LYS A 187 2.87 45.52 4.71
C LYS A 187 1.68 46.19 5.37
N ARG A 188 0.57 46.32 4.65
CA ARG A 188 -0.69 46.85 5.20
C ARG A 188 -1.75 45.76 5.21
N PHE A 189 -2.28 45.51 6.40
CA PHE A 189 -3.42 44.60 6.57
C PHE A 189 -4.70 45.38 6.33
N LEU A 190 -5.54 44.93 5.44
CA LEU A 190 -6.87 45.50 5.20
C LEU A 190 -7.89 44.59 5.90
N ALA A 191 -8.64 45.18 6.84
CA ALA A 191 -9.78 44.47 7.41
C ALA A 191 -10.87 44.31 6.33
N ALA A 192 -11.43 43.12 6.21
CA ALA A 192 -12.58 42.89 5.34
C ALA A 192 -13.73 43.79 5.81
N GLN A 193 -14.22 44.68 4.95
CA GLN A 193 -15.44 45.42 5.22
C GLN A 193 -16.62 44.51 4.84
N HIS A 194 -17.43 44.18 5.86
CA HIS A 194 -18.73 43.53 5.70
C HIS A 194 -19.78 44.52 5.27
#